data_88dfb706f9a119e10bfade411d23ec95
#
_entry.id   88dfb706f9a119e10bfade411d23ec95
#
_cell.length_a   1.000
_cell.length_b   1.000
_cell.length_c   1.000
_cell.angle_alpha   90.00
_cell.angle_beta   90.00
_cell.angle_gamma   90.00
#
_symmetry.space_group_name_H-M   'P 1'
#
loop_
_entity.id
_entity.type
_entity.pdbx_description
1 polymer ?
#
loop_
_entity_poly.entity_id
_entity_poly.type
_entity_poly.pdbx_seq_one_letter_code
_entity_poly.pdbx_strand_id
1 'polypeptide(L)'
;MIRLWEQDPNLLLSVPGLLPFATLSQTNSPRTLLEQIANRIATIEEPNQQADLLACTQVLAGLRFEKNLIRQLFRSETMRESVIYQEIREDGLLEGRQREAISFVTRQLTRRVGAIAPIIQEQIQTLSVEELENLGEALLDFSELTDLENWLNQR
;
A
#
# COMPACT_ATOMS: atom_id res chain seq x y z
N MET A 1 -30.37 -4.28 -0.71
CA MET A 1 -28.98 -3.81 -0.46
C MET A 1 -28.67 -4.06 1.01
N ILE A 2 -27.59 -4.78 1.32
CA ILE A 2 -27.16 -5.05 2.71
C ILE A 2 -26.22 -3.89 3.11
N ARG A 3 -26.50 -3.25 4.26
CA ARG A 3 -25.67 -2.19 4.83
C ARG A 3 -24.98 -2.76 6.06
N LEU A 4 -23.67 -3.01 5.97
CA LEU A 4 -22.90 -3.67 7.03
C LEU A 4 -22.90 -2.87 8.34
N TRP A 5 -22.87 -1.56 8.27
CA TRP A 5 -22.88 -0.68 9.44
C TRP A 5 -24.20 -0.64 10.24
N GLU A 6 -25.26 -1.26 9.69
CA GLU A 6 -26.56 -1.42 10.35
C GLU A 6 -26.74 -2.85 10.89
N GLN A 7 -25.81 -3.78 10.61
CA GLN A 7 -25.89 -5.18 10.99
C GLN A 7 -25.33 -5.43 12.38
N ASP A 8 -25.94 -6.39 13.07
CA ASP A 8 -25.42 -6.94 14.33
C ASP A 8 -24.09 -7.68 14.04
N PRO A 9 -22.99 -7.33 14.73
CA PRO A 9 -21.71 -8.00 14.58
C PRO A 9 -21.77 -9.51 14.84
N ASN A 10 -22.65 -9.98 15.71
CA ASN A 10 -22.76 -11.39 16.07
C ASN A 10 -23.06 -12.30 14.86
N LEU A 11 -23.79 -11.81 13.88
CA LEU A 11 -24.06 -12.57 12.63
C LEU A 11 -22.77 -12.79 11.83
N LEU A 12 -21.90 -11.78 11.80
CA LEU A 12 -20.64 -11.81 11.05
C LEU A 12 -19.54 -12.56 11.83
N LEU A 13 -19.57 -12.49 13.15
CA LEU A 13 -18.62 -13.19 14.02
C LEU A 13 -18.83 -14.72 14.03
N SER A 14 -20.01 -15.21 13.64
CA SER A 14 -20.31 -16.65 13.63
C SER A 14 -19.65 -17.41 12.49
N VAL A 15 -19.26 -16.76 11.41
CA VAL A 15 -18.69 -17.37 10.20
C VAL A 15 -17.26 -16.88 9.98
N PRO A 16 -16.23 -17.76 9.98
CA PRO A 16 -14.83 -17.35 9.85
C PRO A 16 -14.57 -16.43 8.66
N GLY A 17 -15.06 -16.77 7.47
CA GLY A 17 -14.88 -15.96 6.26
C GLY A 17 -15.54 -14.57 6.29
N LEU A 18 -16.43 -14.31 7.26
CA LEU A 18 -17.09 -13.02 7.42
C LEU A 18 -16.47 -12.15 8.52
N LEU A 19 -15.48 -12.67 9.26
CA LEU A 19 -14.81 -11.93 10.35
C LEU A 19 -14.26 -10.56 9.92
N PRO A 20 -13.62 -10.41 8.74
CA PRO A 20 -13.15 -9.11 8.29
C PRO A 20 -14.27 -8.07 8.15
N PHE A 21 -15.44 -8.48 7.67
CA PHE A 21 -16.61 -7.60 7.50
C PHE A 21 -17.24 -7.17 8.82
N ALA A 22 -17.03 -7.94 9.91
CA ALA A 22 -17.51 -7.55 11.23
C ALA A 22 -16.88 -6.23 11.72
N THR A 23 -15.70 -5.86 11.22
CA THR A 23 -15.08 -4.56 11.50
C THR A 23 -15.94 -3.38 11.04
N LEU A 24 -16.77 -3.59 10.02
CA LEU A 24 -17.64 -2.58 9.41
C LEU A 24 -19.05 -2.57 10.01
N SER A 25 -19.39 -3.52 10.90
CA SER A 25 -20.71 -3.65 11.52
C SER A 25 -20.96 -2.60 12.60
N GLN A 26 -22.21 -2.49 13.06
CA GLN A 26 -22.56 -1.56 14.11
C GLN A 26 -21.85 -1.92 15.43
N THR A 27 -21.23 -0.93 16.08
CA THR A 27 -20.62 -1.12 17.40
C THR A 27 -20.60 0.17 18.20
N ASN A 28 -20.88 0.04 19.50
CA ASN A 28 -20.70 1.12 20.49
C ASN A 28 -19.36 0.97 21.22
N SER A 29 -18.63 -0.14 21.00
CA SER A 29 -17.38 -0.45 21.67
C SER A 29 -16.36 -1.02 20.67
N PRO A 30 -15.65 -0.13 19.94
CA PRO A 30 -14.68 -0.52 18.91
C PRO A 30 -13.64 -1.52 19.41
N ARG A 31 -13.10 -1.29 20.59
CA ARG A 31 -12.08 -2.16 21.20
C ARG A 31 -12.60 -3.58 21.42
N THR A 32 -13.76 -3.70 22.04
CA THR A 32 -14.36 -5.00 22.35
C THR A 32 -14.68 -5.79 21.06
N LEU A 33 -15.19 -5.12 20.03
CA LEU A 33 -15.45 -5.75 18.74
C LEU A 33 -14.17 -6.29 18.11
N LEU A 34 -13.12 -5.48 18.06
CA LEU A 34 -11.84 -5.89 17.48
C LEU A 34 -11.17 -7.02 18.28
N GLU A 35 -11.28 -7.01 19.62
CA GLU A 35 -10.82 -8.10 20.48
C GLU A 35 -11.57 -9.42 20.20
N GLN A 36 -12.89 -9.36 20.01
CA GLN A 36 -13.68 -10.53 19.63
C GLN A 36 -13.27 -11.09 18.28
N ILE A 37 -13.05 -10.23 17.27
CA ILE A 37 -12.59 -10.63 15.94
C ILE A 37 -11.19 -11.26 16.05
N ALA A 38 -10.25 -10.64 16.74
CA ALA A 38 -8.89 -11.14 16.93
C ALA A 38 -8.88 -12.52 17.59
N ASN A 39 -9.68 -12.71 18.65
CA ASN A 39 -9.79 -13.99 19.34
C ASN A 39 -10.40 -15.07 18.43
N ARG A 40 -11.38 -14.74 17.60
CA ARG A 40 -11.96 -15.68 16.64
C ARG A 40 -10.97 -16.09 15.57
N ILE A 41 -10.21 -15.13 15.01
CA ILE A 41 -9.15 -15.44 14.03
C ILE A 41 -8.09 -16.34 14.67
N ALA A 42 -7.71 -16.10 15.92
CA ALA A 42 -6.71 -16.90 16.64
C ALA A 42 -7.13 -18.38 16.84
N THR A 43 -8.42 -18.69 16.76
CA THR A 43 -8.92 -20.08 16.85
C THR A 43 -8.93 -20.85 15.53
N ILE A 44 -8.53 -20.21 14.43
CA ILE A 44 -8.45 -20.85 13.11
C ILE A 44 -7.19 -21.70 13.05
N GLU A 45 -7.35 -22.99 12.78
CA GLU A 45 -6.25 -23.95 12.83
C GLU A 45 -5.34 -23.91 11.59
N GLU A 46 -5.88 -23.47 10.46
CA GLU A 46 -5.10 -23.41 9.21
C GLU A 46 -4.33 -22.09 9.13
N PRO A 47 -2.96 -22.13 9.12
CA PRO A 47 -2.13 -20.92 9.25
C PRO A 47 -2.33 -19.91 8.12
N ASN A 48 -2.43 -20.39 6.86
CA ASN A 48 -2.62 -19.50 5.71
C ASN A 48 -3.96 -18.78 5.78
N GLN A 49 -5.05 -19.52 6.09
CA GLN A 49 -6.37 -18.93 6.23
C GLN A 49 -6.42 -17.92 7.40
N GLN A 50 -5.75 -18.25 8.51
CA GLN A 50 -5.63 -17.35 9.66
C GLN A 50 -4.92 -16.05 9.26
N ALA A 51 -3.79 -16.15 8.55
CA ALA A 51 -3.00 -15.01 8.10
C ALA A 51 -3.77 -14.14 7.12
N ASP A 52 -4.47 -14.72 6.16
CA ASP A 52 -5.27 -14.01 5.16
C ASP A 52 -6.45 -13.27 5.79
N LEU A 53 -7.18 -13.92 6.71
CA LEU A 53 -8.27 -13.28 7.43
C LEU A 53 -7.78 -12.15 8.33
N LEU A 54 -6.61 -12.32 8.94
CA LEU A 54 -5.97 -11.28 9.74
C LEU A 54 -5.60 -10.06 8.88
N ALA A 55 -5.00 -10.29 7.70
CA ALA A 55 -4.64 -9.23 6.76
C ALA A 55 -5.87 -8.47 6.27
N CYS A 56 -6.90 -9.18 5.78
CA CYS A 56 -8.15 -8.58 5.34
C CYS A 56 -8.83 -7.79 6.48
N THR A 57 -8.83 -8.34 7.71
CA THR A 57 -9.40 -7.66 8.89
C THR A 57 -8.69 -6.36 9.17
N GLN A 58 -7.37 -6.31 9.12
CA GLN A 58 -6.60 -5.09 9.36
C GLN A 58 -6.83 -4.02 8.30
N VAL A 59 -6.92 -4.42 7.02
CA VAL A 59 -7.24 -3.49 5.92
C VAL A 59 -8.61 -2.87 6.13
N LEU A 60 -9.66 -3.68 6.39
CA LEU A 60 -11.00 -3.18 6.60
C LEU A 60 -11.16 -2.40 7.90
N ALA A 61 -10.50 -2.84 8.98
CA ALA A 61 -10.45 -2.09 10.24
C ALA A 61 -9.81 -0.70 10.06
N GLY A 62 -8.79 -0.59 9.20
CA GLY A 62 -8.12 0.67 8.88
C GLY A 62 -9.01 1.73 8.22
N LEU A 63 -10.13 1.32 7.61
CA LEU A 63 -11.12 2.25 7.06
C LEU A 63 -11.96 2.97 8.14
N ARG A 64 -11.97 2.44 9.38
CA ARG A 64 -12.90 2.90 10.42
C ARG A 64 -12.25 3.21 11.76
N PHE A 65 -11.19 2.50 12.11
CA PHE A 65 -10.58 2.58 13.44
C PHE A 65 -9.17 3.18 13.37
N GLU A 66 -8.72 3.74 14.49
CA GLU A 66 -7.38 4.32 14.58
C GLU A 66 -6.28 3.27 14.49
N LYS A 67 -5.20 3.61 13.79
CA LYS A 67 -4.03 2.77 13.56
C LYS A 67 -3.42 2.19 14.84
N ASN A 68 -3.38 2.97 15.92
CA ASN A 68 -2.81 2.52 17.20
C ASN A 68 -3.65 1.43 17.85
N LEU A 69 -4.98 1.54 17.80
CA LEU A 69 -5.89 0.52 18.33
C LEU A 69 -5.72 -0.81 17.57
N ILE A 70 -5.66 -0.74 16.23
CA ILE A 70 -5.46 -1.91 15.37
C ILE A 70 -4.13 -2.60 15.70
N ARG A 71 -3.02 -1.83 15.80
CA ARG A 71 -1.70 -2.37 16.14
C ARG A 71 -1.62 -3.04 17.51
N GLN A 72 -2.38 -2.54 18.50
CA GLN A 72 -2.40 -3.13 19.83
C GLN A 72 -3.08 -4.50 19.88
N LEU A 73 -4.09 -4.71 19.05
CA LEU A 73 -4.94 -5.89 19.06
C LEU A 73 -4.52 -6.96 18.07
N PHE A 74 -3.94 -6.56 16.94
CA PHE A 74 -3.51 -7.48 15.89
C PHE A 74 -1.99 -7.49 15.80
N ARG A 75 -1.36 -8.59 16.21
CA ARG A 75 0.10 -8.76 16.12
C ARG A 75 0.54 -8.95 14.69
N SER A 76 1.59 -8.23 14.30
CA SER A 76 2.08 -8.20 12.92
C SER A 76 2.86 -9.45 12.47
N GLU A 77 3.25 -10.35 13.38
CA GLU A 77 4.08 -11.52 13.01
C GLU A 77 3.31 -12.53 12.16
N THR A 78 2.11 -12.91 12.57
CA THR A 78 1.25 -13.84 11.80
C THR A 78 0.85 -13.28 10.45
N MET A 79 0.75 -11.95 10.34
CA MET A 79 0.37 -11.27 9.10
C MET A 79 1.42 -11.35 7.99
N ARG A 80 2.70 -11.52 8.36
CA ARG A 80 3.80 -11.66 7.38
C ARG A 80 3.73 -12.93 6.56
N GLU A 81 2.98 -13.92 7.01
CA GLU A 81 2.77 -15.20 6.33
C GLU A 81 1.60 -15.13 5.33
N SER A 82 0.78 -14.07 5.38
CA SER A 82 -0.31 -13.85 4.44
C SER A 82 0.21 -13.48 3.06
N VAL A 83 -0.21 -14.22 2.04
CA VAL A 83 0.08 -13.93 0.62
C VAL A 83 -0.46 -12.55 0.23
N ILE A 84 -1.69 -12.21 0.66
CA ILE A 84 -2.31 -10.91 0.40
C ILE A 84 -1.49 -9.76 0.99
N TYR A 85 -0.98 -9.94 2.21
CA TYR A 85 -0.12 -8.92 2.83
C TYR A 85 1.21 -8.75 2.10
N GLN A 86 1.80 -9.85 1.64
CA GLN A 86 3.06 -9.81 0.86
C GLN A 86 2.85 -9.06 -0.45
N GLU A 87 1.77 -9.33 -1.19
CA GLU A 87 1.41 -8.61 -2.42
C GLU A 87 1.25 -7.10 -2.16
N ILE A 88 0.43 -6.70 -1.18
CA ILE A 88 0.24 -5.29 -0.81
C ILE A 88 1.59 -4.62 -0.45
N ARG A 89 2.46 -5.34 0.24
CA ARG A 89 3.77 -4.84 0.63
C ARG A 89 4.70 -4.70 -0.56
N GLU A 90 4.72 -5.66 -1.47
CA GLU A 90 5.52 -5.63 -2.69
C GLU A 90 5.10 -4.48 -3.60
N ASP A 91 3.80 -4.30 -3.82
CA ASP A 91 3.25 -3.18 -4.58
C ASP A 91 3.64 -1.84 -3.94
N GLY A 92 3.52 -1.72 -2.62
CA GLY A 92 3.94 -0.51 -1.90
C GLY A 92 5.45 -0.23 -1.98
N LEU A 93 6.28 -1.27 -2.04
CA LEU A 93 7.73 -1.14 -2.23
C LEU A 93 8.06 -0.70 -3.66
N LEU A 94 7.39 -1.26 -4.66
CA LEU A 94 7.56 -0.87 -6.07
C LEU A 94 7.15 0.58 -6.29
N GLU A 95 5.98 0.99 -5.80
CA GLU A 95 5.56 2.39 -5.84
C GLU A 95 6.55 3.32 -5.12
N GLY A 96 7.06 2.90 -3.95
CA GLY A 96 8.04 3.68 -3.18
C GLY A 96 9.34 3.88 -3.95
N ARG A 97 9.85 2.82 -4.59
CA ARG A 97 11.06 2.86 -5.43
C ARG A 97 10.86 3.78 -6.63
N GLN A 98 9.73 3.68 -7.32
CA GLN A 98 9.45 4.54 -8.47
C GLN A 98 9.35 6.02 -8.07
N ARG A 99 8.63 6.34 -6.98
CA ARG A 99 8.53 7.71 -6.47
C ARG A 99 9.90 8.30 -6.08
N GLU A 100 10.73 7.49 -5.42
CA GLU A 100 12.08 7.92 -5.02
C GLU A 100 12.97 8.14 -6.26
N ALA A 101 12.95 7.22 -7.24
CA ALA A 101 13.70 7.35 -8.47
C ALA A 101 13.30 8.63 -9.24
N ILE A 102 11.99 8.89 -9.42
CA ILE A 102 11.49 10.12 -10.04
C ILE A 102 11.99 11.35 -9.28
N SER A 103 11.84 11.36 -7.96
CA SER A 103 12.27 12.49 -7.12
C SER A 103 13.76 12.74 -7.22
N PHE A 104 14.56 11.68 -7.17
CA PHE A 104 16.01 11.75 -7.27
C PHE A 104 16.46 12.28 -8.63
N VAL A 105 16.00 11.66 -9.73
CA VAL A 105 16.36 12.06 -11.11
C VAL A 105 15.90 13.48 -11.40
N THR A 106 14.69 13.87 -11.01
CA THR A 106 14.18 15.24 -11.22
C THR A 106 15.07 16.29 -10.50
N ARG A 107 15.50 16.02 -9.27
CA ARG A 107 16.43 16.90 -8.55
C ARG A 107 17.78 17.02 -9.23
N GLN A 108 18.34 15.92 -9.74
CA GLN A 108 19.60 15.90 -10.44
C GLN A 108 19.50 16.65 -11.77
N LEU A 109 18.44 16.38 -12.55
CA LEU A 109 18.18 17.10 -13.81
C LEU A 109 18.04 18.62 -13.58
N THR A 110 17.23 19.02 -12.60
CA THR A 110 17.05 20.44 -12.27
C THR A 110 18.39 21.13 -11.93
N ARG A 111 19.27 20.42 -11.24
CA ARG A 111 20.61 20.93 -10.90
C ARG A 111 21.54 20.98 -12.12
N ARG A 112 21.40 20.05 -13.07
CA ARG A 112 22.31 19.89 -14.22
C ARG A 112 21.92 20.77 -15.39
N VAL A 113 20.65 20.74 -15.78
CA VAL A 113 20.14 21.42 -16.99
C VAL A 113 19.18 22.59 -16.68
N GLY A 114 18.91 22.86 -15.41
CA GLY A 114 18.03 23.96 -14.97
C GLY A 114 16.56 23.56 -14.85
N ALA A 115 15.66 24.54 -14.98
CA ALA A 115 14.24 24.36 -14.83
C ALA A 115 13.66 23.46 -15.94
N ILE A 116 12.90 22.44 -15.54
CA ILE A 116 12.28 21.47 -16.44
C ILE A 116 10.82 21.86 -16.64
N ALA A 117 10.40 21.97 -17.92
CA ALA A 117 9.02 22.27 -18.28
C ALA A 117 8.04 21.22 -17.74
N PRO A 118 6.79 21.59 -17.36
CA PRO A 118 5.81 20.65 -16.80
C PRO A 118 5.54 19.42 -17.69
N ILE A 119 5.52 19.60 -18.99
CA ILE A 119 5.30 18.51 -19.96
C ILE A 119 6.41 17.46 -19.91
N ILE A 120 7.66 17.87 -19.70
CA ILE A 120 8.81 16.96 -19.56
C ILE A 120 8.75 16.27 -18.20
N GLN A 121 8.30 16.98 -17.14
CA GLN A 121 8.09 16.37 -15.82
C GLN A 121 7.02 15.28 -15.88
N GLU A 122 5.93 15.49 -16.61
CA GLU A 122 4.89 14.46 -16.82
C GLU A 122 5.46 13.25 -17.56
N GLN A 123 6.28 13.44 -18.58
CA GLN A 123 6.97 12.34 -19.27
C GLN A 123 7.87 11.55 -18.32
N ILE A 124 8.65 12.21 -17.48
CA ILE A 124 9.51 11.55 -16.47
C ILE A 124 8.66 10.73 -15.48
N GLN A 125 7.48 11.20 -15.09
CA GLN A 125 6.59 10.47 -14.18
C GLN A 125 6.05 9.16 -14.77
N THR A 126 6.03 9.02 -16.09
CA THR A 126 5.58 7.79 -16.77
C THR A 126 6.67 6.75 -16.98
N LEU A 127 7.93 7.09 -16.67
CA LEU A 127 9.07 6.20 -16.81
C LEU A 127 9.03 5.04 -15.80
N SER A 128 9.43 3.86 -16.23
CA SER A 128 9.73 2.73 -15.35
C SER A 128 10.95 3.01 -14.47
N VAL A 129 11.14 2.21 -13.41
CA VAL A 129 12.33 2.34 -12.55
C VAL A 129 13.61 2.15 -13.36
N GLU A 130 13.65 1.16 -14.26
CA GLU A 130 14.79 0.89 -15.14
C GLU A 130 15.10 2.09 -16.07
N GLU A 131 14.07 2.68 -16.68
CA GLU A 131 14.25 3.89 -17.50
C GLU A 131 14.72 5.09 -16.70
N LEU A 132 14.26 5.22 -15.44
CA LEU A 132 14.73 6.28 -14.53
C LEU A 132 16.19 6.06 -14.11
N GLU A 133 16.61 4.83 -13.90
CA GLU A 133 18.01 4.48 -13.62
C GLU A 133 18.89 4.81 -14.84
N ASN A 134 18.47 4.42 -16.06
CA ASN A 134 19.15 4.76 -17.30
C ASN A 134 19.23 6.29 -17.54
N LEU A 135 18.14 7.01 -17.23
CA LEU A 135 18.15 8.48 -17.28
C LEU A 135 19.11 9.07 -16.25
N GLY A 136 19.19 8.45 -15.06
CA GLY A 136 20.11 8.81 -13.98
C GLY A 136 21.58 8.66 -14.38
N GLU A 137 21.92 7.68 -15.21
CA GLU A 137 23.25 7.54 -15.78
C GLU A 137 23.52 8.53 -16.92
N ALA A 138 22.57 8.65 -17.86
CA ALA A 138 22.70 9.53 -19.02
C ALA A 138 22.83 11.01 -18.64
N LEU A 139 22.15 11.45 -17.58
CA LEU A 139 22.19 12.85 -17.12
C LEU A 139 23.59 13.34 -16.71
N LEU A 140 24.52 12.43 -16.46
CA LEU A 140 25.90 12.81 -16.15
C LEU A 140 26.59 13.49 -17.33
N ASP A 141 26.20 13.12 -18.55
CA ASP A 141 26.73 13.65 -19.81
C ASP A 141 25.92 14.84 -20.36
N PHE A 142 24.76 15.15 -19.77
CA PHE A 142 23.93 16.27 -20.24
C PHE A 142 24.59 17.61 -19.91
N SER A 143 24.52 18.53 -20.85
CA SER A 143 25.01 19.90 -20.72
C SER A 143 23.89 20.93 -20.79
N GLU A 144 22.82 20.63 -21.53
CA GLU A 144 21.68 21.51 -21.74
C GLU A 144 20.34 20.72 -21.79
N LEU A 145 19.22 21.46 -21.78
CA LEU A 145 17.88 20.85 -21.73
C LEU A 145 17.59 20.01 -22.99
N THR A 146 18.12 20.39 -24.12
CA THR A 146 18.01 19.66 -25.39
C THR A 146 18.57 18.22 -25.33
N ASP A 147 19.56 17.97 -24.49
CA ASP A 147 20.09 16.61 -24.29
C ASP A 147 19.05 15.72 -23.65
N LEU A 148 18.30 16.22 -22.65
CA LEU A 148 17.21 15.53 -22.02
C LEU A 148 16.05 15.28 -23.03
N GLU A 149 15.66 16.29 -23.81
CA GLU A 149 14.60 16.15 -24.82
C GLU A 149 14.96 15.10 -25.87
N ASN A 150 16.20 15.10 -26.35
CA ASN A 150 16.70 14.11 -27.29
C ASN A 150 16.68 12.71 -26.70
N TRP A 151 17.11 12.54 -25.45
CA TRP A 151 17.08 11.26 -24.75
C TRP A 151 15.66 10.73 -24.61
N LEU A 152 14.70 11.56 -24.20
CA LEU A 152 13.29 11.20 -24.07
C LEU A 152 12.65 10.81 -25.41
N ASN A 153 13.10 11.38 -26.51
CA ASN A 153 12.58 11.10 -27.85
C ASN A 153 13.17 9.83 -28.52
N GLN A 154 14.31 9.33 -28.03
CA GLN A 154 15.03 8.19 -28.61
C GLN A 154 14.70 6.83 -27.97
N ARG A 155 13.91 6.82 -26.93
CA ARG A 155 13.55 5.60 -26.18
C ARG A 155 12.37 4.83 -26.78
#